data_a257a5b82f4758720fee7934fcbacfb6
#
_entry.id   a257a5b82f4758720fee7934fcbacfb6
#
_cell.length_a   1.000
_cell.length_b   1.000
_cell.length_c   1.000
_cell.angle_alpha   90.00
_cell.angle_beta   90.00
_cell.angle_gamma   90.00
#
_symmetry.space_group_name_H-M   'P 1'
#
loop_
_entity.id
_entity.type
_entity.pdbx_description
1 polymer ?
#
loop_
_entity_poly.entity_id
_entity_poly.type
_entity_poly.pdbx_seq_one_letter_code
_entity_poly.pdbx_strand_id
1 'polypeptide(L)'
;MYTVVRVGSTTLADDVSDAIVRMLTEFGVSSPGPGVRNPHFVNGELCTSSDWVLHRDAIIAFLRRWSAAGCDHIYAELDIEFDVAVYPEDRSGLLAKCLCVDNALIGELHQTHSNIMISVYNDVDENE
;
A
#
# COMPACT_ATOMS: atom_id res chain seq x y z
N MET A 1 -4.81 -8.17 9.17
CA MET A 1 -4.12 -7.68 7.96
C MET A 1 -3.82 -6.22 8.08
N TYR A 2 -2.75 -5.79 7.48
CA TYR A 2 -2.60 -4.37 7.28
C TYR A 2 -1.90 -4.08 5.95
N THR A 3 -2.23 -2.94 5.36
CA THR A 3 -1.70 -2.52 4.07
C THR A 3 -0.85 -1.28 4.24
N VAL A 4 0.37 -1.36 3.73
CA VAL A 4 1.30 -0.24 3.65
C VAL A 4 1.36 0.21 2.20
N VAL A 5 1.33 1.51 1.98
CA VAL A 5 1.62 2.08 0.67
C VAL A 5 3.04 2.62 0.67
N ARG A 6 3.77 2.34 -0.40
CA ARG A 6 5.13 2.85 -0.61
C ARG A 6 5.16 3.64 -1.91
N VAL A 7 5.68 4.84 -1.84
CA VAL A 7 5.80 5.71 -3.02
C VAL A 7 7.22 6.22 -3.10
N GLY A 8 7.87 6.03 -4.21
CA GLY A 8 9.23 6.51 -4.38
C GLY A 8 9.92 6.03 -5.64
N SER A 9 11.22 6.26 -5.67
CA SER A 9 12.10 5.78 -6.73
C SER A 9 13.51 5.68 -6.15
N THR A 10 14.42 5.08 -6.89
CA THR A 10 15.80 4.92 -6.42
C THR A 10 16.53 6.25 -6.27
N THR A 11 15.98 7.32 -6.84
CA THR A 11 16.65 8.64 -6.85
C THR A 11 15.75 9.74 -6.30
N LEU A 12 14.89 9.42 -5.35
CA LEU A 12 13.94 10.39 -4.81
C LEU A 12 14.68 11.49 -4.05
N ALA A 13 14.44 12.74 -4.44
CA ALA A 13 15.03 13.91 -3.78
C ALA A 13 14.27 14.26 -2.50
N ASP A 14 14.95 14.88 -1.54
CA ASP A 14 14.37 15.17 -0.23
C ASP A 14 13.14 16.09 -0.30
N ASP A 15 13.16 17.09 -1.15
CA ASP A 15 12.03 18.01 -1.31
C ASP A 15 10.80 17.30 -1.90
N VAL A 16 11.02 16.37 -2.81
CA VAL A 16 9.95 15.56 -3.38
C VAL A 16 9.41 14.60 -2.32
N SER A 17 10.30 14.00 -1.53
CA SER A 17 9.90 13.13 -0.43
C SER A 17 8.99 13.87 0.56
N ASP A 18 9.35 15.10 0.95
CA ASP A 18 8.54 15.91 1.85
C ASP A 18 7.16 16.21 1.26
N ALA A 19 7.11 16.52 -0.03
CA ALA A 19 5.85 16.78 -0.72
C ALA A 19 4.96 15.53 -0.72
N ILE A 20 5.55 14.36 -0.94
CA ILE A 20 4.81 13.10 -0.91
C ILE A 20 4.28 12.80 0.48
N VAL A 21 5.08 13.02 1.53
CA VAL A 21 4.61 12.84 2.91
C VAL A 21 3.37 13.69 3.18
N ARG A 22 3.37 14.95 2.77
CA ARG A 22 2.23 15.84 2.96
C ARG A 22 1.00 15.33 2.20
N MET A 23 1.20 14.88 0.97
CA MET A 23 0.11 14.39 0.14
C MET A 23 -0.48 13.09 0.69
N LEU A 24 0.36 12.17 1.12
CA LEU A 24 -0.11 10.91 1.73
C LEU A 24 -0.91 11.19 3.00
N THR A 25 -0.48 12.17 3.79
CA THR A 25 -1.23 12.59 4.97
C THR A 25 -2.62 13.10 4.58
N GLU A 26 -2.71 13.89 3.53
CA GLU A 26 -3.99 14.38 3.04
C GLU A 26 -4.88 13.24 2.53
N PHE A 27 -4.29 12.19 2.00
CA PHE A 27 -5.04 11.03 1.52
C PHE A 27 -5.43 10.06 2.63
N GLY A 28 -5.15 10.39 3.87
CA GLY A 28 -5.53 9.57 5.02
C GLY A 28 -4.55 8.46 5.37
N VAL A 29 -3.36 8.49 4.83
CA VAL A 29 -2.32 7.52 5.18
C VAL A 29 -1.75 7.88 6.55
N SER A 30 -1.64 6.89 7.42
CA SER A 30 -1.16 7.10 8.78
C SER A 30 0.35 7.10 8.84
N SER A 31 0.89 8.10 9.53
CA SER A 31 2.32 8.19 9.84
C SER A 31 3.25 8.02 8.63
N PRO A 32 3.02 8.72 7.51
CA PRO A 32 3.90 8.56 6.37
C PRO A 32 5.28 9.16 6.66
N GLY A 33 6.30 8.48 6.19
CA GLY A 33 7.68 8.94 6.36
C GLY A 33 8.64 8.09 5.55
N PRO A 34 9.92 8.48 5.51
CA PRO A 34 10.93 7.73 4.78
C PRO A 34 11.06 6.32 5.31
N GLY A 35 11.23 5.36 4.41
CA GLY A 35 11.43 3.98 4.79
C GLY A 35 12.74 3.78 5.53
N VAL A 36 12.75 2.91 6.53
CA VAL A 36 13.94 2.65 7.32
C VAL A 36 15.00 1.93 6.48
N ARG A 37 14.58 0.94 5.69
CA ARG A 37 15.50 0.17 4.86
C ARG A 37 15.76 0.84 3.52
N ASN A 38 14.81 1.60 3.04
CA ASN A 38 14.92 2.28 1.76
C ASN A 38 14.38 3.70 1.90
N PRO A 39 15.26 4.66 2.23
CA PRO A 39 14.84 6.03 2.46
C PRO A 39 14.39 6.76 1.18
N HIS A 40 14.57 6.17 0.02
CA HIS A 40 14.07 6.72 -1.23
C HIS A 40 12.59 6.42 -1.45
N PHE A 41 11.96 5.67 -0.55
CA PHE A 41 10.53 5.43 -0.58
C PHE A 41 9.88 6.00 0.66
N VAL A 42 8.75 6.65 0.48
CA VAL A 42 7.91 7.11 1.59
C VAL A 42 6.89 6.00 1.85
N ASN A 43 6.85 5.53 3.07
CA ASN A 43 5.94 4.47 3.49
C ASN A 43 4.90 5.02 4.45
N GLY A 44 3.71 4.47 4.41
CA GLY A 44 2.69 4.79 5.39
C GLY A 44 1.63 3.71 5.46
N GLU A 45 0.89 3.68 6.56
CA GLU A 45 -0.15 2.70 6.76
C GLU A 45 -1.45 3.19 6.15
N LEU A 46 -2.02 2.40 5.25
CA LEU A 46 -3.23 2.75 4.54
C LEU A 46 -4.48 2.16 5.20
N CYS A 47 -4.41 0.93 5.66
CA CYS A 47 -5.56 0.24 6.21
C CYS A 47 -5.12 -0.84 7.19
N THR A 48 -5.85 -0.98 8.30
CA THR A 48 -5.69 -2.08 9.24
C THR A 48 -7.07 -2.67 9.50
N SER A 49 -7.25 -3.92 9.17
CA SER A 49 -8.51 -4.63 9.34
C SER A 49 -8.30 -6.12 9.08
N SER A 50 -9.15 -6.96 9.62
CA SER A 50 -9.17 -8.36 9.23
C SER A 50 -10.02 -8.62 7.99
N ASP A 51 -10.69 -7.59 7.47
CA ASP A 51 -11.58 -7.71 6.32
C ASP A 51 -10.88 -7.25 5.06
N TRP A 52 -10.62 -8.16 4.15
CA TRP A 52 -9.96 -7.86 2.88
C TRP A 52 -10.68 -6.80 2.06
N VAL A 53 -12.02 -6.78 2.09
CA VAL A 53 -12.78 -5.81 1.29
C VAL A 53 -12.41 -4.38 1.68
N LEU A 54 -12.16 -4.11 2.97
CA LEU A 54 -11.74 -2.79 3.42
C LEU A 54 -10.37 -2.41 2.88
N HIS A 55 -9.45 -3.36 2.79
CA HIS A 55 -8.13 -3.11 2.20
C HIS A 55 -8.23 -2.83 0.71
N ARG A 56 -9.00 -3.65 0.01
CA ARG A 56 -9.25 -3.47 -1.41
C ARG A 56 -9.84 -2.10 -1.69
N ASP A 57 -10.86 -1.71 -0.95
CA ASP A 57 -11.53 -0.42 -1.14
C ASP A 57 -10.59 0.74 -0.81
N ALA A 58 -9.76 0.60 0.21
CA ALA A 58 -8.78 1.62 0.57
C ALA A 58 -7.74 1.83 -0.54
N ILE A 59 -7.27 0.75 -1.13
CA ILE A 59 -6.30 0.81 -2.24
C ILE A 59 -6.93 1.50 -3.45
N ILE A 60 -8.14 1.11 -3.82
CA ILE A 60 -8.86 1.71 -4.95
C ILE A 60 -9.09 3.20 -4.70
N ALA A 61 -9.54 3.56 -3.51
CA ALA A 61 -9.79 4.95 -3.15
C ALA A 61 -8.50 5.77 -3.20
N PHE A 62 -7.39 5.22 -2.72
CA PHE A 62 -6.10 5.89 -2.78
C PHE A 62 -5.69 6.17 -4.23
N LEU A 63 -5.76 5.17 -5.09
CA LEU A 63 -5.36 5.31 -6.48
C LEU A 63 -6.24 6.31 -7.25
N ARG A 64 -7.53 6.34 -6.94
CA ARG A 64 -8.44 7.32 -7.55
C ARG A 64 -8.11 8.74 -7.08
N ARG A 65 -7.76 8.93 -5.83
CA ARG A 65 -7.32 10.23 -5.32
C ARG A 65 -5.99 10.66 -5.94
N TRP A 66 -5.08 9.72 -6.09
CA TRP A 66 -3.79 9.96 -6.73
C TRP A 66 -3.99 10.49 -8.14
N SER A 67 -4.82 9.81 -8.94
CA SER A 67 -5.10 10.23 -10.31
C SER A 67 -5.88 11.54 -10.37
N ALA A 68 -6.86 11.73 -9.48
CA ALA A 68 -7.67 12.94 -9.45
C ALA A 68 -6.85 14.17 -9.09
N ALA A 69 -5.79 14.00 -8.30
CA ALA A 69 -4.88 15.09 -7.94
C ALA A 69 -3.82 15.36 -9.02
N GLY A 70 -3.83 14.61 -10.11
CA GLY A 70 -2.85 14.77 -11.19
C GLY A 70 -1.49 14.15 -10.87
N CYS A 71 -1.39 13.37 -9.81
CA CYS A 71 -0.11 12.80 -9.38
C CYS A 71 0.45 11.79 -10.37
N ASP A 72 -0.40 11.12 -11.14
CA ASP A 72 0.03 10.20 -12.18
C ASP A 72 0.81 10.91 -13.30
N HIS A 73 0.61 12.21 -13.46
CA HIS A 73 1.40 13.04 -14.38
C HIS A 73 2.57 13.72 -13.68
N ILE A 74 2.34 14.33 -12.51
CA ILE A 74 3.36 15.07 -11.78
C ILE A 74 4.47 14.16 -11.29
N TYR A 75 4.10 12.94 -10.86
CA TYR A 75 5.03 11.96 -10.31
C TYR A 75 5.05 10.69 -11.16
N ALA A 76 5.02 10.85 -12.49
CA ALA A 76 4.93 9.71 -13.42
C ALA A 76 6.10 8.73 -13.29
N GLU A 77 7.25 9.19 -12.80
CA GLU A 77 8.42 8.34 -12.64
C GLU A 77 8.52 7.67 -11.29
N LEU A 78 7.60 7.94 -10.38
CA LEU A 78 7.60 7.28 -9.09
C LEU A 78 6.85 5.95 -9.17
N ASP A 79 7.34 4.98 -8.40
CA ASP A 79 6.69 3.70 -8.26
C ASP A 79 5.75 3.74 -7.07
N ILE A 80 4.59 3.12 -7.21
CA ILE A 80 3.64 2.93 -6.12
C ILE A 80 3.50 1.43 -5.88
N GLU A 81 3.69 1.02 -4.64
CA GLU A 81 3.54 -0.37 -4.25
C GLU A 81 2.67 -0.47 -3.02
N PHE A 82 1.77 -1.42 -3.02
CA PHE A 82 0.98 -1.75 -1.84
C PHE A 82 1.45 -3.11 -1.32
N ASP A 83 1.77 -3.15 -0.03
CA ASP A 83 2.16 -4.39 0.62
C ASP A 83 1.07 -4.76 1.63
N VAL A 84 0.38 -5.85 1.35
CA VAL A 84 -0.69 -6.36 2.21
C VAL A 84 -0.11 -7.47 3.05
N ALA A 85 -0.02 -7.24 4.36
CA ALA A 85 0.49 -8.24 5.29
C ALA A 85 -0.67 -9.03 5.89
N VAL A 86 -0.61 -10.36 5.73
CA VAL A 86 -1.61 -11.28 6.25
C VAL A 86 -0.97 -12.09 7.36
N TYR A 87 -1.52 -11.98 8.57
CA TYR A 87 -0.98 -12.66 9.75
C TYR A 87 -1.77 -13.91 10.09
N PRO A 88 -1.23 -14.80 10.94
CA PRO A 88 -1.94 -16.03 11.31
C PRO A 88 -3.34 -15.80 11.88
N GLU A 89 -3.50 -14.75 12.70
CA GLU A 89 -4.80 -14.46 13.31
C GLU A 89 -5.85 -14.06 12.27
N ASP A 90 -5.46 -13.57 11.11
CA ASP A 90 -6.40 -13.24 10.06
C ASP A 90 -7.03 -14.47 9.44
N ARG A 91 -6.38 -15.62 9.63
CA ARG A 91 -6.84 -16.90 9.10
C ARG A 91 -7.52 -17.74 10.18
N SER A 92 -7.56 -17.24 11.40
CA SER A 92 -8.09 -17.98 12.53
C SER A 92 -9.60 -18.17 12.37
N GLY A 93 -10.07 -19.37 12.63
CA GLY A 93 -11.49 -19.68 12.58
C GLY A 93 -12.06 -19.86 11.19
N LEU A 94 -11.25 -19.76 10.15
CA LEU A 94 -11.71 -19.95 8.78
C LEU A 94 -11.02 -21.12 8.14
N LEU A 95 -11.78 -21.89 7.36
CA LEU A 95 -11.22 -22.96 6.58
C LEU A 95 -10.42 -22.42 5.41
N ALA A 96 -10.86 -21.30 4.87
CA ALA A 96 -10.17 -20.64 3.78
C ALA A 96 -10.51 -19.16 3.81
N LYS A 97 -9.52 -18.34 3.57
CA LYS A 97 -9.74 -16.91 3.41
C LYS A 97 -9.23 -16.54 2.03
N CYS A 98 -10.13 -16.06 1.19
CA CYS A 98 -9.78 -15.65 -0.15
C CYS A 98 -9.52 -14.16 -0.20
N LEU A 99 -8.36 -13.77 -0.71
CA LEU A 99 -8.07 -12.40 -1.04
C LEU A 99 -8.30 -12.27 -2.55
N CYS A 100 -9.43 -11.69 -2.90
CA CYS A 100 -9.79 -11.59 -4.31
C CYS A 100 -9.26 -10.29 -4.90
N VAL A 101 -8.27 -10.40 -5.77
CA VAL A 101 -7.79 -9.26 -6.56
C VAL A 101 -8.67 -9.23 -7.81
N ASP A 102 -9.78 -8.53 -7.71
CA ASP A 102 -10.79 -8.54 -8.76
C ASP A 102 -10.48 -7.54 -9.88
N ASN A 103 -11.33 -7.52 -10.89
CA ASN A 103 -11.10 -6.67 -12.06
C ASN A 103 -11.08 -5.19 -11.73
N ALA A 104 -11.85 -4.75 -10.75
CA ALA A 104 -11.86 -3.35 -10.35
C ALA A 104 -10.50 -2.94 -9.77
N LEU A 105 -9.93 -3.78 -8.89
CA LEU A 105 -8.62 -3.53 -8.31
C LEU A 105 -7.52 -3.64 -9.37
N ILE A 106 -7.56 -4.69 -10.20
CA ILE A 106 -6.59 -4.87 -11.28
C ILE A 106 -6.61 -3.67 -12.22
N GLY A 107 -7.78 -3.18 -12.57
CA GLY A 107 -7.91 -2.04 -13.46
C GLY A 107 -7.27 -0.78 -12.90
N GLU A 108 -7.50 -0.48 -11.62
CA GLU A 108 -6.89 0.69 -10.97
C GLU A 108 -5.37 0.55 -10.87
N LEU A 109 -4.88 -0.63 -10.50
CA LEU A 109 -3.44 -0.89 -10.43
C LEU A 109 -2.78 -0.72 -11.80
N HIS A 110 -3.41 -1.26 -12.84
CA HIS A 110 -2.89 -1.19 -14.20
C HIS A 110 -2.87 0.26 -14.71
N GLN A 111 -3.94 1.00 -14.49
CA GLN A 111 -4.08 2.36 -14.97
C GLN A 111 -3.06 3.30 -14.32
N THR A 112 -2.69 3.04 -13.08
CA THR A 112 -1.73 3.86 -12.35
C THR A 112 -0.32 3.28 -12.36
N HIS A 113 -0.09 2.18 -13.04
CA HIS A 113 1.18 1.46 -13.08
C HIS A 113 1.68 1.12 -11.66
N SER A 114 0.76 0.67 -10.82
CA SER A 114 1.04 0.33 -9.43
C SER A 114 1.15 -1.17 -9.25
N ASN A 115 1.86 -1.58 -8.20
CA ASN A 115 2.05 -2.98 -7.86
C ASN A 115 1.42 -3.32 -6.52
N ILE A 116 0.99 -4.55 -6.39
CA ILE A 116 0.51 -5.07 -5.11
C ILE A 116 1.31 -6.32 -4.76
N MET A 117 1.72 -6.42 -3.49
CA MET A 117 2.38 -7.57 -2.94
C MET A 117 1.57 -8.07 -1.76
N ILE A 118 1.33 -9.35 -1.69
CA ILE A 118 0.63 -9.96 -0.57
C ILE A 118 1.63 -10.84 0.16
N SER A 119 1.95 -10.47 1.39
CA SER A 119 2.90 -11.19 2.22
C SER A 119 2.13 -11.97 3.28
N VAL A 120 2.27 -13.27 3.26
CA VAL A 120 1.59 -14.14 4.21
C VAL A 120 2.59 -14.59 5.26
N TYR A 121 2.35 -14.22 6.50
CA TYR A 121 3.21 -14.61 7.61
C TYR A 121 2.66 -15.90 8.22
N ASN A 122 3.54 -16.85 8.47
CA ASN A 122 3.15 -18.10 9.06
C ASN A 122 3.21 -18.04 10.57
N ASP A 123 2.47 -18.95 11.18
CA ASP A 123 2.48 -19.10 12.63
C ASP A 123 3.74 -19.81 13.02
N VAL A 124 4.80 -19.18 12.95
CA VAL A 124 5.99 -19.76 13.14
C VAL A 124 6.37 -19.78 14.45
N ASP A 125 6.78 -20.49 14.84
CA ASP A 125 7.12 -20.55 15.83
C ASP A 125 8.05 -20.29 16.39
N GLU A 126 7.77 -19.70 16.92
CA GLU A 126 8.27 -19.17 17.91
C GLU A 126 8.85 -20.09 18.76
N ASN A 127 8.60 -21.21 18.66
CA ASN A 127 9.12 -22.18 19.51
C ASN A 127 10.34 -22.66 18.96
N GLU A 128 10.73 -22.24 17.91
CA GLU A 128 11.94 -22.73 17.46
C GLU A 128 13.11 -22.17 18.04
#